data_307329ac3eaedc144dcfaa1878cf5eae
#
_entry.id   307329ac3eaedc144dcfaa1878cf5eae
#
_cell.length_a   1.000
_cell.length_b   1.000
_cell.length_c   1.000
_cell.angle_alpha   90.00
_cell.angle_beta   90.00
_cell.angle_gamma   90.00
#
_symmetry.space_group_name_H-M   'P 1'
#
loop_
_entity.id
_entity.type
_entity.pdbx_description
1 polymer ?
#
loop_
_entity_poly.entity_id
_entity_poly.type
_entity_poly.pdbx_seq_one_letter_code
_entity_poly.pdbx_strand_id
1 'polypeptide(L)'
;MYGITETTVHVSYRPLSRADLGKAASSPMGVPIPDLSWYVLDGDLNPVAKGCIGELYVGRAGLARGYLKRSDLSATRFVPDPFGAPGGRLYRTGDLARYHADGVIEYAGRIDHQVKIRGFRIELGEIEARLQAQPQVREALVLAQEGATGQQLVAYLIPAAEVALEQQAGLRAQLREQLKEALPDYMVPAHLLLLDRWPLTANGKLDRKALPKADASLLQHGYRAPRSELEQQLAAIWQDVLKLEQVGLDDHFFELGGHSLLAVSVVSRVQLELGLSLTPQLIFQHPTLASFAEQLAQASAPADTQTLSKLSALLDEMEEV
;
A
#
# COMPACT_ATOMS: atom_id res chain seq x y z
N MET A 1 -12.79 -12.58 -11.17
CA MET A 1 -11.66 -13.54 -11.35
C MET A 1 -10.82 -13.52 -10.08
N TYR A 2 -10.27 -14.66 -9.69
CA TYR A 2 -9.34 -14.82 -8.57
C TYR A 2 -8.07 -15.50 -9.09
N GLY A 3 -6.91 -15.16 -8.50
CA GLY A 3 -5.64 -15.82 -8.77
C GLY A 3 -4.48 -15.12 -8.13
N ILE A 4 -3.31 -15.74 -8.21
CA ILE A 4 -2.05 -15.33 -7.59
C ILE A 4 -0.89 -15.63 -8.54
N THR A 5 0.24 -15.01 -8.32
CA THR A 5 1.43 -15.11 -9.18
C THR A 5 1.90 -16.55 -9.35
N GLU A 6 1.93 -17.31 -8.27
CA GLU A 6 2.42 -18.70 -8.25
C GLU A 6 1.53 -19.70 -9.02
N THR A 7 0.34 -19.25 -9.45
CA THR A 7 -0.63 -20.05 -10.21
C THR A 7 -1.00 -19.43 -11.56
N THR A 8 -0.09 -18.62 -12.14
CA THR A 8 -0.24 -17.96 -13.44
C THR A 8 -1.43 -16.99 -13.49
N VAL A 9 -1.44 -16.03 -12.55
CA VAL A 9 -2.34 -14.86 -12.49
C VAL A 9 -3.81 -15.21 -12.22
N HIS A 10 -4.46 -16.03 -13.04
CA HIS A 10 -5.88 -16.34 -12.93
C HIS A 10 -6.13 -17.83 -12.69
N VAL A 11 -6.86 -18.13 -11.63
CA VAL A 11 -7.26 -19.49 -11.24
C VAL A 11 -8.72 -19.75 -11.51
N SER A 12 -9.54 -18.70 -11.39
CA SER A 12 -10.98 -18.82 -11.51
C SER A 12 -11.63 -17.76 -12.36
N TYR A 13 -12.83 -18.08 -12.83
CA TYR A 13 -13.68 -17.21 -13.60
C TYR A 13 -15.10 -17.23 -13.05
N ARG A 14 -15.72 -16.03 -12.94
CA ARG A 14 -17.13 -15.84 -12.65
C ARG A 14 -17.67 -14.63 -13.40
N PRO A 15 -18.69 -14.80 -14.27
CA PRO A 15 -19.45 -13.68 -14.78
C PRO A 15 -20.29 -13.07 -13.64
N LEU A 16 -20.25 -11.76 -13.48
CA LEU A 16 -21.05 -11.02 -12.52
C LEU A 16 -22.36 -10.57 -13.14
N SER A 17 -23.45 -10.64 -12.38
CA SER A 17 -24.77 -10.18 -12.76
C SER A 17 -25.31 -9.15 -11.75
N ARG A 18 -26.41 -8.47 -12.10
CA ARG A 18 -27.08 -7.55 -11.17
C ARG A 18 -27.57 -8.23 -9.88
N ALA A 19 -27.87 -9.53 -9.94
CA ALA A 19 -28.28 -10.31 -8.76
C ALA A 19 -27.11 -10.49 -7.76
N ASP A 20 -25.87 -10.36 -8.17
CA ASP A 20 -24.70 -10.44 -7.29
C ASP A 20 -24.49 -9.15 -6.48
N LEU A 21 -25.05 -8.02 -6.91
CA LEU A 21 -24.92 -6.72 -6.23
C LEU A 21 -25.77 -6.63 -4.94
N GLY A 22 -26.80 -7.47 -4.80
CA GLY A 22 -27.69 -7.50 -3.63
C GLY A 22 -27.20 -8.39 -2.49
N LYS A 23 -26.13 -9.15 -2.68
CA LYS A 23 -25.55 -10.05 -1.67
C LYS A 23 -24.46 -9.30 -0.92
N ALA A 24 -24.84 -8.61 0.14
CA ALA A 24 -23.88 -7.93 1.03
C ALA A 24 -22.85 -8.95 1.56
N ALA A 25 -21.58 -8.55 1.57
CA ALA A 25 -20.45 -9.22 2.22
C ALA A 25 -19.98 -10.58 1.66
N SER A 26 -20.43 -11.03 0.48
CA SER A 26 -19.92 -12.27 -0.12
C SER A 26 -18.89 -11.94 -1.21
N SER A 27 -17.76 -12.65 -1.22
CA SER A 27 -16.71 -12.51 -2.25
C SER A 27 -16.61 -13.83 -3.05
N PRO A 28 -17.55 -14.07 -4.00
CA PRO A 28 -17.59 -15.31 -4.76
C PRO A 28 -16.43 -15.35 -5.78
N MET A 29 -15.66 -16.43 -5.76
CA MET A 29 -14.48 -16.60 -6.62
C MET A 29 -14.84 -17.28 -7.95
N GLY A 30 -16.00 -17.93 -8.04
CA GLY A 30 -16.49 -18.59 -9.25
C GLY A 30 -16.09 -20.06 -9.36
N VAL A 31 -15.74 -20.48 -10.56
CA VAL A 31 -15.31 -21.85 -10.88
C VAL A 31 -13.86 -21.86 -11.39
N PRO A 32 -13.10 -22.94 -11.21
CA PRO A 32 -11.74 -23.03 -11.69
C PRO A 32 -11.68 -22.94 -13.22
N ILE A 33 -10.60 -22.39 -13.75
CA ILE A 33 -10.28 -22.46 -15.18
C ILE A 33 -10.04 -23.94 -15.55
N PRO A 34 -10.45 -24.42 -16.74
CA PRO A 34 -10.52 -25.87 -17.05
C PRO A 34 -9.22 -26.65 -16.91
N ASP A 35 -8.06 -26.02 -17.08
CA ASP A 35 -6.73 -26.64 -16.96
C ASP A 35 -6.15 -26.62 -15.53
N LEU A 36 -6.91 -26.07 -14.57
CA LEU A 36 -6.57 -26.02 -13.15
C LEU A 36 -7.49 -26.88 -12.31
N SER A 37 -7.00 -27.27 -11.15
CA SER A 37 -7.81 -27.83 -10.07
C SER A 37 -7.68 -26.99 -8.82
N TRP A 38 -8.70 -27.00 -7.98
CA TRP A 38 -8.62 -26.40 -6.66
C TRP A 38 -9.36 -27.25 -5.63
N TYR A 39 -8.91 -27.15 -4.40
CA TYR A 39 -9.46 -27.87 -3.27
C TYR A 39 -9.51 -26.95 -2.07
N VAL A 40 -10.53 -27.10 -1.23
CA VAL A 40 -10.59 -26.45 0.08
C VAL A 40 -10.30 -27.55 1.11
N LEU A 41 -9.15 -27.46 1.77
CA LEU A 41 -8.60 -28.52 2.60
C LEU A 41 -8.37 -28.06 4.04
N ASP A 42 -8.34 -29.03 4.96
CA ASP A 42 -7.88 -28.83 6.33
C ASP A 42 -6.34 -28.89 6.44
N GLY A 43 -5.82 -28.84 7.67
CA GLY A 43 -4.37 -28.90 7.95
C GLY A 43 -3.69 -30.22 7.57
N ASP A 44 -4.47 -31.29 7.44
CA ASP A 44 -4.01 -32.63 7.09
C ASP A 44 -4.24 -32.97 5.61
N LEU A 45 -4.58 -31.98 4.80
CA LEU A 45 -4.91 -32.08 3.37
C LEU A 45 -6.18 -32.90 3.08
N ASN A 46 -7.12 -33.02 4.01
CA ASN A 46 -8.43 -33.62 3.75
C ASN A 46 -9.43 -32.56 3.26
N PRO A 47 -10.32 -32.90 2.30
CA PRO A 47 -11.37 -31.97 1.87
C PRO A 47 -12.32 -31.62 3.03
N VAL A 48 -12.56 -30.33 3.23
CA VAL A 48 -13.54 -29.88 4.21
C VAL A 48 -14.98 -30.07 3.72
N ALA A 49 -15.91 -30.22 4.64
CA ALA A 49 -17.34 -30.30 4.29
C ALA A 49 -17.83 -28.95 3.70
N LYS A 50 -18.86 -29.03 2.84
CA LYS A 50 -19.50 -27.80 2.29
C LYS A 50 -19.99 -26.90 3.41
N GLY A 51 -19.72 -25.62 3.29
CA GLY A 51 -19.98 -24.58 4.30
C GLY A 51 -18.88 -24.40 5.34
N CYS A 52 -17.96 -25.36 5.50
CA CYS A 52 -16.81 -25.22 6.37
C CYS A 52 -15.68 -24.41 5.69
N ILE A 53 -14.95 -23.66 6.49
CA ILE A 53 -13.79 -22.91 6.03
C ILE A 53 -12.57 -23.85 6.06
N GLY A 54 -11.78 -23.81 4.98
CA GLY A 54 -10.48 -24.45 4.85
C GLY A 54 -9.52 -23.59 4.06
N GLU A 55 -8.27 -24.04 3.94
CA GLU A 55 -7.28 -23.38 3.08
C GLU A 55 -7.52 -23.77 1.61
N LEU A 56 -7.46 -22.79 0.72
CA LEU A 56 -7.53 -23.02 -0.72
C LEU A 56 -6.20 -23.53 -1.27
N TYR A 57 -6.25 -24.64 -1.97
CA TYR A 57 -5.11 -25.22 -2.70
C TYR A 57 -5.42 -25.24 -4.19
N VAL A 58 -4.39 -24.96 -5.01
CA VAL A 58 -4.48 -24.93 -6.48
C VAL A 58 -3.49 -25.92 -7.08
N GLY A 59 -3.93 -26.67 -8.09
CA GLY A 59 -3.12 -27.68 -8.77
C GLY A 59 -3.15 -27.60 -10.29
N ARG A 60 -2.37 -28.48 -10.92
CA ARG A 60 -2.25 -28.72 -12.37
C ARG A 60 -1.44 -27.67 -13.12
N ALA A 61 -1.85 -27.32 -14.37
CA ALA A 61 -0.99 -26.67 -15.39
C ALA A 61 -0.49 -25.25 -15.03
N GLY A 62 -1.26 -24.51 -14.25
CA GLY A 62 -0.92 -23.12 -13.90
C GLY A 62 0.14 -22.94 -12.84
N LEU A 63 0.65 -24.00 -12.21
CA LEU A 63 1.60 -23.90 -11.10
C LEU A 63 2.99 -23.47 -11.58
N ALA A 64 3.58 -22.49 -10.88
CA ALA A 64 5.00 -22.20 -10.98
C ALA A 64 5.84 -23.42 -10.55
N ARG A 65 7.10 -23.48 -10.99
CA ARG A 65 8.04 -24.53 -10.59
C ARG A 65 8.43 -24.45 -9.11
N GLY A 66 8.46 -23.26 -8.56
CA GLY A 66 8.84 -22.94 -7.20
C GLY A 66 9.43 -21.51 -7.12
N TYR A 67 9.98 -21.18 -5.97
CA TYR A 67 10.65 -19.91 -5.73
C TYR A 67 12.14 -20.02 -6.05
N LEU A 68 12.66 -19.06 -6.82
CA LEU A 68 14.07 -19.04 -7.23
C LEU A 68 15.01 -18.95 -6.01
N LYS A 69 15.95 -19.86 -5.90
CA LYS A 69 16.92 -19.97 -4.78
C LYS A 69 16.28 -20.09 -3.38
N ARG A 70 15.00 -20.51 -3.31
CA ARG A 70 14.26 -20.71 -2.05
C ARG A 70 13.61 -22.09 -2.05
N SER A 71 14.46 -23.14 -2.00
CA SER A 71 14.00 -24.54 -1.94
C SER A 71 13.20 -24.85 -0.69
N ASP A 72 13.56 -24.25 0.44
CA ASP A 72 12.86 -24.30 1.72
C ASP A 72 11.39 -23.82 1.58
N LEU A 73 11.20 -22.62 1.05
CA LEU A 73 9.88 -22.06 0.83
C LEU A 73 9.12 -22.82 -0.26
N SER A 74 9.81 -23.26 -1.32
CA SER A 74 9.19 -24.05 -2.37
C SER A 74 8.64 -25.37 -1.84
N ALA A 75 9.36 -26.07 -0.96
CA ALA A 75 8.93 -27.33 -0.38
C ALA A 75 7.72 -27.15 0.56
N THR A 76 7.62 -26.02 1.25
CA THR A 76 6.49 -25.76 2.18
C THR A 76 5.23 -25.27 1.47
N ARG A 77 5.36 -24.63 0.30
CA ARG A 77 4.23 -24.04 -0.44
C ARG A 77 3.75 -24.90 -1.61
N PHE A 78 4.62 -25.68 -2.25
CA PHE A 78 4.28 -26.59 -3.33
C PHE A 78 4.33 -28.02 -2.83
N VAL A 79 3.22 -28.49 -2.24
CA VAL A 79 3.09 -29.79 -1.59
C VAL A 79 2.65 -30.86 -2.59
N PRO A 80 2.85 -32.16 -2.31
CA PRO A 80 2.30 -33.24 -3.14
C PRO A 80 0.78 -33.14 -3.27
N ASP A 81 0.25 -33.47 -4.47
CA ASP A 81 -1.19 -33.55 -4.73
C ASP A 81 -1.71 -34.97 -4.42
N PRO A 82 -2.47 -35.14 -3.33
CA PRO A 82 -3.01 -36.49 -2.98
C PRO A 82 -4.20 -36.91 -3.85
N PHE A 83 -4.75 -36.00 -4.67
CA PHE A 83 -5.95 -36.25 -5.49
C PHE A 83 -5.62 -36.36 -6.99
N GLY A 84 -4.41 -36.01 -7.39
CA GLY A 84 -3.99 -35.98 -8.78
C GLY A 84 -3.18 -37.17 -9.22
N ALA A 85 -2.59 -37.07 -10.42
CA ALA A 85 -1.65 -38.07 -10.92
C ALA A 85 -0.34 -38.09 -10.09
N PRO A 86 0.37 -39.24 -10.02
CA PRO A 86 1.66 -39.34 -9.34
C PRO A 86 2.64 -38.25 -9.79
N GLY A 87 3.28 -37.57 -8.82
CA GLY A 87 4.15 -36.43 -9.08
C GLY A 87 3.44 -35.10 -9.23
N GLY A 88 2.11 -35.08 -9.17
CA GLY A 88 1.32 -33.86 -9.10
C GLY A 88 1.61 -33.03 -7.85
N ARG A 89 1.39 -31.72 -7.93
CA ARG A 89 1.59 -30.80 -6.81
C ARG A 89 0.41 -29.85 -6.65
N LEU A 90 0.20 -29.42 -5.41
CA LEU A 90 -0.72 -28.35 -5.03
C LEU A 90 0.08 -27.17 -4.50
N TYR A 91 -0.34 -25.98 -4.85
CA TYR A 91 0.14 -24.75 -4.23
C TYR A 91 -0.75 -24.35 -3.05
N ARG A 92 -0.16 -24.18 -1.87
CA ARG A 92 -0.80 -23.68 -0.66
C ARG A 92 -0.94 -22.17 -0.77
N THR A 93 -2.15 -21.68 -1.01
CA THR A 93 -2.37 -20.25 -1.29
C THR A 93 -2.25 -19.36 -0.04
N GLY A 94 -2.53 -19.90 1.14
CA GLY A 94 -2.72 -19.13 2.37
C GLY A 94 -4.06 -18.41 2.41
N ASP A 95 -4.89 -18.52 1.36
CA ASP A 95 -6.23 -17.96 1.33
C ASP A 95 -7.23 -18.97 1.94
N LEU A 96 -8.13 -18.47 2.77
CA LEU A 96 -9.25 -19.22 3.32
C LEU A 96 -10.45 -19.14 2.38
N ALA A 97 -11.12 -20.26 2.22
CA ALA A 97 -12.29 -20.35 1.37
C ALA A 97 -13.32 -21.33 1.93
N ARG A 98 -14.54 -21.29 1.41
CA ARG A 98 -15.59 -22.28 1.68
C ARG A 98 -16.43 -22.54 0.44
N TYR A 99 -16.94 -23.77 0.30
CA TYR A 99 -17.93 -24.09 -0.71
C TYR A 99 -19.33 -23.70 -0.24
N HIS A 100 -20.07 -22.96 -1.06
CA HIS A 100 -21.50 -22.83 -0.91
C HIS A 100 -22.25 -24.12 -1.34
N ALA A 101 -23.54 -24.19 -1.01
CA ALA A 101 -24.39 -25.35 -1.38
C ALA A 101 -24.46 -25.54 -2.90
N ASP A 102 -24.41 -24.48 -3.69
CA ASP A 102 -24.40 -24.45 -5.16
C ASP A 102 -23.03 -24.78 -5.77
N GLY A 103 -22.01 -25.05 -4.96
CA GLY A 103 -20.66 -25.38 -5.41
C GLY A 103 -19.78 -24.17 -5.73
N VAL A 104 -20.28 -22.95 -5.61
CA VAL A 104 -19.46 -21.73 -5.74
C VAL A 104 -18.54 -21.61 -4.53
N ILE A 105 -17.27 -21.27 -4.78
CA ILE A 105 -16.32 -20.96 -3.72
C ILE A 105 -16.41 -19.48 -3.37
N GLU A 106 -16.46 -19.22 -2.07
CA GLU A 106 -16.37 -17.89 -1.47
C GLU A 106 -15.03 -17.72 -0.77
N TYR A 107 -14.42 -16.54 -0.98
CA TYR A 107 -13.23 -16.14 -0.24
C TYR A 107 -13.60 -15.78 1.20
N ALA A 108 -12.86 -16.32 2.18
CA ALA A 108 -13.11 -16.15 3.60
C ALA A 108 -11.97 -15.46 4.37
N GLY A 109 -11.01 -14.89 3.66
CA GLY A 109 -9.86 -14.20 4.27
C GLY A 109 -8.54 -14.92 4.04
N ARG A 110 -7.54 -14.62 4.89
CA ARG A 110 -6.22 -15.25 4.84
C ARG A 110 -5.84 -15.88 6.16
N ILE A 111 -5.04 -16.96 6.10
CA ILE A 111 -4.43 -17.60 7.27
C ILE A 111 -3.27 -16.74 7.82
N ASP A 112 -2.50 -16.15 6.91
CA ASP A 112 -1.35 -15.30 7.23
C ASP A 112 -1.75 -13.81 7.32
N HIS A 113 -0.80 -12.97 7.69
CA HIS A 113 -0.99 -11.53 7.81
C HIS A 113 -0.77 -10.77 6.49
N GLN A 114 -0.63 -11.48 5.36
CA GLN A 114 -0.47 -10.87 4.06
C GLN A 114 -1.72 -10.08 3.67
N VAL A 115 -1.53 -8.91 3.09
CA VAL A 115 -2.62 -8.03 2.69
C VAL A 115 -2.55 -7.70 1.20
N LYS A 116 -3.71 -7.36 0.63
CA LYS A 116 -3.79 -6.82 -0.73
C LYS A 116 -4.23 -5.35 -0.65
N ILE A 117 -3.31 -4.43 -0.93
CA ILE A 117 -3.59 -2.99 -0.93
C ILE A 117 -3.34 -2.47 -2.34
N ARG A 118 -4.34 -1.85 -2.95
CA ARG A 118 -4.26 -1.28 -4.32
C ARG A 118 -3.75 -2.27 -5.37
N GLY A 119 -4.09 -3.55 -5.23
CA GLY A 119 -3.66 -4.62 -6.12
C GLY A 119 -2.27 -5.21 -5.81
N PHE A 120 -1.49 -4.58 -4.94
CA PHE A 120 -0.21 -5.13 -4.49
C PHE A 120 -0.41 -6.13 -3.37
N ARG A 121 0.30 -7.25 -3.48
CA ARG A 121 0.39 -8.27 -2.44
C ARG A 121 1.56 -7.93 -1.52
N ILE A 122 1.28 -7.66 -0.25
CA ILE A 122 2.24 -7.13 0.71
C ILE A 122 2.41 -8.10 1.88
N GLU A 123 3.64 -8.51 2.12
CA GLU A 123 4.06 -9.28 3.29
C GLU A 123 4.38 -8.32 4.43
N LEU A 124 3.47 -8.20 5.41
CA LEU A 124 3.67 -7.28 6.54
C LEU A 124 4.92 -7.62 7.35
N GLY A 125 5.22 -8.92 7.50
CA GLY A 125 6.41 -9.39 8.20
C GLY A 125 7.74 -8.97 7.55
N GLU A 126 7.79 -8.73 6.24
CA GLU A 126 8.99 -8.20 5.59
C GLU A 126 9.25 -6.76 6.01
N ILE A 127 8.21 -5.94 6.09
CA ILE A 127 8.31 -4.55 6.56
C ILE A 127 8.73 -4.53 8.02
N GLU A 128 8.11 -5.38 8.87
CA GLU A 128 8.45 -5.52 10.28
C GLU A 128 9.93 -5.91 10.47
N ALA A 129 10.42 -6.87 9.69
CA ALA A 129 11.82 -7.31 9.73
C ALA A 129 12.79 -6.19 9.34
N ARG A 130 12.45 -5.38 8.33
CA ARG A 130 13.27 -4.22 7.94
C ARG A 130 13.31 -3.13 9.00
N LEU A 131 12.17 -2.88 9.66
CA LEU A 131 12.09 -1.93 10.77
C LEU A 131 12.88 -2.42 11.98
N GLN A 132 12.74 -3.69 12.36
CA GLN A 132 13.45 -4.29 13.49
C GLN A 132 14.97 -4.42 13.26
N ALA A 133 15.42 -4.42 12.01
CA ALA A 133 16.85 -4.37 11.68
C ALA A 133 17.49 -3.00 11.98
N GLN A 134 16.69 -1.95 12.24
CA GLN A 134 17.21 -0.63 12.56
C GLN A 134 17.56 -0.53 14.05
N PRO A 135 18.75 -0.01 14.41
CA PRO A 135 19.20 0.06 15.82
C PRO A 135 18.27 0.86 16.74
N GLN A 136 17.50 1.80 16.17
CA GLN A 136 16.56 2.65 16.90
C GLN A 136 15.24 1.96 17.24
N VAL A 137 14.96 0.79 16.66
CA VAL A 137 13.70 0.06 16.79
C VAL A 137 13.91 -1.22 17.62
N ARG A 138 13.21 -1.33 18.74
CA ARG A 138 13.21 -2.54 19.56
C ARG A 138 12.21 -3.56 19.03
N GLU A 139 11.01 -3.11 18.71
CA GLU A 139 9.92 -3.95 18.23
C GLU A 139 9.11 -3.20 17.17
N ALA A 140 8.60 -3.91 16.18
CA ALA A 140 7.74 -3.36 15.13
C ALA A 140 6.55 -4.28 14.88
N LEU A 141 5.39 -3.67 14.60
CA LEU A 141 4.19 -4.34 14.13
C LEU A 141 3.61 -3.51 12.98
N VAL A 142 3.27 -4.17 11.88
CA VAL A 142 2.65 -3.50 10.73
C VAL A 142 1.25 -4.04 10.51
N LEU A 143 0.28 -3.16 10.34
CA LEU A 143 -1.11 -3.51 10.07
C LEU A 143 -1.63 -2.76 8.85
N ALA A 144 -2.57 -3.38 8.14
CA ALA A 144 -3.43 -2.67 7.20
C ALA A 144 -4.63 -2.09 7.95
N GLN A 145 -4.86 -0.81 7.81
CA GLN A 145 -6.00 -0.10 8.41
C GLN A 145 -6.76 0.69 7.35
N GLU A 146 -8.07 0.86 7.59
CA GLU A 146 -8.88 1.78 6.78
C GLU A 146 -8.52 3.22 7.13
N GLY A 147 -8.16 4.00 6.13
CA GLY A 147 -7.95 5.44 6.20
C GLY A 147 -8.95 6.18 5.31
N ALA A 148 -8.84 7.49 5.24
CA ALA A 148 -9.75 8.35 4.44
C ALA A 148 -9.72 8.01 2.93
N THR A 149 -8.60 7.51 2.43
CA THR A 149 -8.36 7.17 1.02
C THR A 149 -8.36 5.66 0.73
N GLY A 150 -8.89 4.83 1.66
CA GLY A 150 -8.91 3.37 1.60
C GLY A 150 -7.84 2.71 2.46
N GLN A 151 -7.60 1.41 2.24
CA GLN A 151 -6.63 0.66 3.04
C GLN A 151 -5.21 1.21 2.90
N GLN A 152 -4.54 1.36 4.03
CA GLN A 152 -3.16 1.86 4.15
C GLN A 152 -2.36 1.05 5.17
N LEU A 153 -1.03 1.06 5.01
CA LEU A 153 -0.11 0.44 5.96
C LEU A 153 0.18 1.39 7.11
N VAL A 154 0.10 0.87 8.33
CA VAL A 154 0.45 1.59 9.56
C VAL A 154 1.46 0.74 10.32
N ALA A 155 2.62 1.30 10.59
CA ALA A 155 3.63 0.67 11.44
C ALA A 155 3.56 1.24 12.86
N TYR A 156 3.51 0.36 13.84
CA TYR A 156 3.63 0.65 15.25
C TYR A 156 5.01 0.22 15.72
N LEU A 157 5.70 1.11 16.40
CA LEU A 157 7.11 0.92 16.77
C LEU A 157 7.30 1.15 18.25
N ILE A 158 8.02 0.23 18.89
CA ILE A 158 8.59 0.48 20.20
C ILE A 158 10.06 0.87 19.98
N PRO A 159 10.47 2.10 20.30
CA PRO A 159 11.85 2.53 20.18
C PRO A 159 12.79 1.72 21.10
N ALA A 160 14.07 1.60 20.69
CA ALA A 160 15.10 0.95 21.53
C ALA A 160 15.47 1.78 22.78
N ALA A 161 15.29 3.10 22.70
CA ALA A 161 15.48 4.04 23.82
C ALA A 161 14.32 5.05 23.83
N GLU A 162 14.13 5.72 24.95
CA GLU A 162 13.15 6.80 25.07
C GLU A 162 13.47 7.93 24.07
N VAL A 163 12.47 8.39 23.33
CA VAL A 163 12.60 9.40 22.28
C VAL A 163 11.78 10.63 22.68
N ALA A 164 12.45 11.74 22.90
CA ALA A 164 11.80 13.00 23.21
C ALA A 164 10.87 13.45 22.07
N LEU A 165 9.77 14.14 22.40
CA LEU A 165 8.74 14.53 21.44
C LEU A 165 9.31 15.27 20.22
N GLU A 166 10.28 16.18 20.47
CA GLU A 166 10.91 16.98 19.41
C GLU A 166 11.75 16.12 18.44
N GLN A 167 12.22 14.94 18.90
CA GLN A 167 13.04 14.03 18.10
C GLN A 167 12.23 12.99 17.35
N GLN A 168 10.96 12.79 17.72
CA GLN A 168 10.12 11.75 17.12
C GLN A 168 9.89 11.96 15.62
N ALA A 169 9.72 13.21 15.18
CA ALA A 169 9.55 13.54 13.76
C ALA A 169 10.81 13.17 12.95
N GLY A 170 11.98 13.52 13.47
CA GLY A 170 13.27 13.18 12.84
C GLY A 170 13.49 11.66 12.75
N LEU A 171 13.16 10.91 13.82
CA LEU A 171 13.24 9.45 13.81
C LEU A 171 12.31 8.83 12.76
N ARG A 172 11.05 9.29 12.68
CA ARG A 172 10.10 8.79 11.67
C ARG A 172 10.60 9.06 10.24
N ALA A 173 11.11 10.25 9.98
CA ALA A 173 11.68 10.60 8.67
C ALA A 173 12.87 9.71 8.31
N GLN A 174 13.79 9.49 9.24
CA GLN A 174 14.94 8.62 9.04
C GLN A 174 14.52 7.18 8.73
N LEU A 175 13.63 6.60 9.54
CA LEU A 175 13.12 5.22 9.33
C LEU A 175 12.40 5.07 7.98
N ARG A 176 11.66 6.09 7.55
CA ARG A 176 10.98 6.08 6.25
C ARG A 176 11.97 6.06 5.09
N GLU A 177 13.03 6.87 5.14
CA GLU A 177 14.07 6.87 4.09
C GLU A 177 14.79 5.51 4.05
N GLN A 178 15.14 4.93 5.20
CA GLN A 178 15.74 3.60 5.27
C GLN A 178 14.82 2.50 4.69
N LEU A 179 13.51 2.62 4.89
CA LEU A 179 12.55 1.69 4.28
C LEU A 179 12.49 1.88 2.75
N LYS A 180 12.51 3.12 2.24
CA LYS A 180 12.52 3.40 0.80
C LYS A 180 13.75 2.85 0.09
N GLU A 181 14.91 2.82 0.76
CA GLU A 181 16.12 2.22 0.21
C GLU A 181 16.03 0.69 0.08
N ALA A 182 15.24 0.04 0.96
CA ALA A 182 15.18 -1.41 1.08
C ALA A 182 13.92 -2.05 0.49
N LEU A 183 12.84 -1.29 0.35
CA LEU A 183 11.51 -1.78 -0.04
C LEU A 183 10.92 -0.92 -1.18
N PRO A 184 10.06 -1.52 -2.02
CA PRO A 184 9.27 -0.75 -2.97
C PRO A 184 8.34 0.26 -2.27
N ASP A 185 8.04 1.39 -2.90
CA ASP A 185 7.22 2.47 -2.35
C ASP A 185 5.87 1.99 -1.79
N TYR A 186 5.21 1.02 -2.46
CA TYR A 186 3.92 0.50 -2.01
C TYR A 186 4.00 -0.32 -0.71
N MET A 187 5.20 -0.70 -0.26
CA MET A 187 5.45 -1.38 1.02
C MET A 187 5.87 -0.42 2.13
N VAL A 188 6.14 0.84 1.83
CA VAL A 188 6.48 1.84 2.85
C VAL A 188 5.21 2.26 3.59
N PRO A 189 5.13 2.10 4.93
CA PRO A 189 3.96 2.49 5.69
C PRO A 189 3.66 3.99 5.59
N ALA A 190 2.38 4.33 5.37
CA ALA A 190 1.92 5.72 5.38
C ALA A 190 2.18 6.38 6.74
N HIS A 191 1.99 5.61 7.82
CA HIS A 191 2.14 6.10 9.19
C HIS A 191 3.12 5.24 9.98
N LEU A 192 4.02 5.92 10.70
CA LEU A 192 4.96 5.34 11.67
C LEU A 192 4.59 5.89 13.06
N LEU A 193 3.93 5.08 13.89
CA LEU A 193 3.46 5.47 15.21
C LEU A 193 4.40 4.92 16.29
N LEU A 194 5.00 5.81 17.08
CA LEU A 194 5.86 5.42 18.19
C LEU A 194 5.00 5.19 19.43
N LEU A 195 5.22 4.07 20.11
CA LEU A 195 4.54 3.68 21.33
C LEU A 195 5.58 3.43 22.43
N ASP A 196 5.24 3.75 23.66
CA ASP A 196 6.09 3.43 24.81
C ASP A 196 6.05 1.94 25.12
N ARG A 197 4.89 1.32 24.94
CA ARG A 197 4.62 -0.11 25.18
C ARG A 197 3.44 -0.62 24.37
N TRP A 198 3.41 -1.92 24.15
CA TRP A 198 2.25 -2.57 23.54
C TRP A 198 1.03 -2.54 24.47
N PRO A 199 -0.16 -2.24 23.95
CA PRO A 199 -1.40 -2.52 24.66
C PRO A 199 -1.61 -4.03 24.73
N LEU A 200 -1.85 -4.55 25.94
CA LEU A 200 -2.05 -5.97 26.17
C LEU A 200 -3.46 -6.25 26.68
N THR A 201 -4.04 -7.35 26.23
CA THR A 201 -5.27 -7.92 26.79
C THR A 201 -5.03 -8.41 28.22
N ALA A 202 -6.11 -8.72 28.95
CA ALA A 202 -6.03 -9.30 30.29
C ALA A 202 -5.20 -10.61 30.35
N ASN A 203 -5.09 -11.33 29.24
CA ASN A 203 -4.31 -12.56 29.10
C ASN A 203 -2.85 -12.33 28.64
N GLY A 204 -2.37 -11.08 28.63
CA GLY A 204 -1.01 -10.74 28.24
C GLY A 204 -0.72 -10.82 26.72
N LYS A 205 -1.73 -10.99 25.88
CA LYS A 205 -1.59 -10.96 24.42
C LYS A 205 -1.75 -9.53 23.90
N LEU A 206 -1.11 -9.24 22.76
CA LEU A 206 -1.26 -7.95 22.08
C LEU A 206 -2.74 -7.65 21.79
N ASP A 207 -3.21 -6.51 22.28
CA ASP A 207 -4.55 -5.99 21.97
C ASP A 207 -4.50 -5.08 20.74
N ARG A 208 -4.69 -5.69 19.56
CA ARG A 208 -4.70 -4.94 18.28
C ARG A 208 -5.82 -3.91 18.20
N LYS A 209 -6.92 -4.07 18.97
CA LYS A 209 -8.05 -3.14 18.96
C LYS A 209 -7.77 -1.88 19.77
N ALA A 210 -6.91 -1.99 20.78
CA ALA A 210 -6.47 -0.89 21.63
C ALA A 210 -5.30 -0.09 21.03
N LEU A 211 -4.75 -0.52 19.87
CA LEU A 211 -3.75 0.27 19.16
C LEU A 211 -4.37 1.59 18.68
N PRO A 212 -3.64 2.72 18.78
CA PRO A 212 -4.14 4.00 18.29
C PRO A 212 -4.41 3.90 16.78
N LYS A 213 -5.54 4.46 16.36
CA LYS A 213 -5.80 4.60 14.92
C LYS A 213 -4.82 5.61 14.35
N ALA A 214 -4.34 5.33 13.13
CA ALA A 214 -3.58 6.32 12.38
C ALA A 214 -4.56 7.41 11.93
N ASP A 215 -4.61 8.49 12.71
CA ASP A 215 -5.35 9.69 12.36
C ASP A 215 -4.34 10.71 11.83
N ALA A 216 -4.59 11.23 10.64
CA ALA A 216 -3.75 12.28 10.04
C ALA A 216 -3.63 13.49 10.98
N SER A 217 -4.65 13.75 11.83
CA SER A 217 -4.63 14.82 12.82
C SER A 217 -3.57 14.63 13.92
N LEU A 218 -3.21 13.37 14.26
CA LEU A 218 -2.17 13.07 15.25
C LEU A 218 -0.74 13.34 14.73
N LEU A 219 -0.59 13.47 13.42
CA LEU A 219 0.69 13.73 12.76
C LEU A 219 0.86 15.20 12.37
N GLN A 220 -0.19 16.00 12.50
CA GLN A 220 -0.15 17.44 12.28
C GLN A 220 0.60 18.12 13.43
N HIS A 221 1.89 18.34 13.22
CA HIS A 221 2.74 19.09 14.15
C HIS A 221 2.55 20.59 13.90
N GLY A 222 1.73 21.24 14.76
CA GLY A 222 1.57 22.67 14.75
C GLY A 222 1.09 23.23 13.40
N TYR A 223 -0.23 23.29 13.21
CA TYR A 223 -0.83 23.82 11.99
C TYR A 223 -0.24 25.19 11.60
N ARG A 224 0.43 25.26 10.48
CA ARG A 224 0.88 26.50 9.85
C ARG A 224 0.01 26.78 8.62
N ALA A 225 -0.85 27.81 8.73
CA ALA A 225 -1.79 28.17 7.69
C ALA A 225 -1.10 28.55 6.37
N PRO A 226 -1.62 28.13 5.20
CA PRO A 226 -1.22 28.65 3.90
C PRO A 226 -1.42 30.19 3.84
N ARG A 227 -0.44 30.93 3.32
CA ARG A 227 -0.44 32.39 3.33
C ARG A 227 -0.62 33.00 1.95
N SER A 228 0.11 32.49 0.94
CA SER A 228 -0.02 32.96 -0.44
C SER A 228 -1.25 32.37 -1.11
N GLU A 229 -1.72 33.00 -2.17
CA GLU A 229 -2.83 32.49 -2.98
C GLU A 229 -2.53 31.10 -3.54
N LEU A 230 -1.32 30.87 -4.04
CA LEU A 230 -0.87 29.56 -4.53
C LEU A 230 -0.89 28.50 -3.43
N GLU A 231 -0.37 28.82 -2.24
CA GLU A 231 -0.39 27.88 -1.10
C GLU A 231 -1.83 27.52 -0.69
N GLN A 232 -2.74 28.49 -0.70
CA GLN A 232 -4.14 28.27 -0.36
C GLN A 232 -4.84 27.38 -1.41
N GLN A 233 -4.61 27.62 -2.69
CA GLN A 233 -5.14 26.82 -3.79
C GLN A 233 -4.60 25.38 -3.74
N LEU A 234 -3.30 25.21 -3.51
CA LEU A 234 -2.68 23.88 -3.37
C LEU A 234 -3.19 23.14 -2.13
N ALA A 235 -3.36 23.83 -0.99
CA ALA A 235 -3.95 23.27 0.21
C ALA A 235 -5.38 22.77 -0.06
N ALA A 236 -6.21 23.55 -0.74
CA ALA A 236 -7.57 23.14 -1.11
C ALA A 236 -7.58 21.91 -2.02
N ILE A 237 -6.67 21.82 -3.00
CA ILE A 237 -6.51 20.63 -3.85
C ILE A 237 -6.13 19.41 -3.00
N TRP A 238 -5.16 19.54 -2.08
CA TRP A 238 -4.75 18.45 -1.21
C TRP A 238 -5.87 18.01 -0.27
N GLN A 239 -6.58 18.95 0.35
CA GLN A 239 -7.74 18.65 1.21
C GLN A 239 -8.78 17.79 0.49
N ASP A 240 -9.13 18.18 -0.72
CA ASP A 240 -10.15 17.45 -1.48
C ASP A 240 -9.64 16.08 -1.97
N VAL A 241 -8.39 15.97 -2.42
CA VAL A 241 -7.81 14.71 -2.88
C VAL A 241 -7.58 13.74 -1.72
N LEU A 242 -7.13 14.24 -0.57
CA LEU A 242 -6.83 13.44 0.63
C LEU A 242 -8.06 13.23 1.53
N LYS A 243 -9.18 13.92 1.23
CA LYS A 243 -10.41 13.89 2.05
C LYS A 243 -10.18 14.35 3.48
N LEU A 244 -9.44 15.45 3.64
CA LEU A 244 -9.10 16.07 4.93
C LEU A 244 -9.80 17.41 5.07
N GLU A 245 -10.16 17.77 6.31
CA GLU A 245 -10.76 19.07 6.60
C GLU A 245 -9.74 20.21 6.51
N GLN A 246 -8.47 19.93 6.82
CA GLN A 246 -7.43 20.95 6.89
C GLN A 246 -6.08 20.39 6.46
N VAL A 247 -5.27 21.20 5.74
CA VAL A 247 -3.88 20.90 5.38
C VAL A 247 -3.05 22.16 5.61
N GLY A 248 -1.95 22.02 6.37
CA GLY A 248 -1.00 23.08 6.68
C GLY A 248 0.26 23.04 5.80
N LEU A 249 1.06 24.09 5.88
CA LEU A 249 2.29 24.23 5.08
C LEU A 249 3.34 23.17 5.38
N ASP A 250 3.41 22.71 6.63
CA ASP A 250 4.41 21.74 7.06
C ASP A 250 3.90 20.28 6.91
N ASP A 251 2.66 20.11 6.49
CA ASP A 251 2.08 18.80 6.31
C ASP A 251 2.71 18.07 5.12
N HIS A 252 3.05 16.80 5.36
CA HIS A 252 3.69 15.94 4.39
C HIS A 252 2.65 15.08 3.67
N PHE A 253 2.57 15.19 2.34
CA PHE A 253 1.57 14.53 1.50
C PHE A 253 1.36 13.04 1.81
N PHE A 254 2.46 12.29 1.92
CA PHE A 254 2.39 10.85 2.15
C PHE A 254 2.02 10.51 3.60
N GLU A 255 2.36 11.36 4.57
CA GLU A 255 1.94 11.19 5.98
C GLU A 255 0.46 11.46 6.19
N LEU A 256 -0.12 12.33 5.37
CA LEU A 256 -1.56 12.56 5.33
C LEU A 256 -2.35 11.45 4.61
N GLY A 257 -1.71 10.35 4.22
CA GLY A 257 -2.34 9.23 3.51
C GLY A 257 -2.29 9.34 2.00
N GLY A 258 -1.51 10.27 1.46
CA GLY A 258 -1.23 10.38 0.03
C GLY A 258 -0.45 9.17 -0.49
N HIS A 259 -0.62 8.87 -1.77
CA HIS A 259 0.09 7.80 -2.48
C HIS A 259 0.22 8.14 -3.97
N SER A 260 0.96 7.32 -4.72
CA SER A 260 1.30 7.59 -6.12
C SER A 260 0.08 7.94 -7.00
N LEU A 261 -1.04 7.23 -6.84
CA LEU A 261 -2.25 7.51 -7.63
C LEU A 261 -2.87 8.86 -7.26
N LEU A 262 -2.88 9.20 -5.96
CA LEU A 262 -3.37 10.51 -5.49
C LEU A 262 -2.41 11.63 -5.89
N ALA A 263 -1.09 11.39 -5.94
CA ALA A 263 -0.11 12.34 -6.48
C ALA A 263 -0.42 12.68 -7.96
N VAL A 264 -0.75 11.68 -8.78
CA VAL A 264 -1.22 11.92 -10.15
C VAL A 264 -2.50 12.75 -10.18
N SER A 265 -3.44 12.48 -9.26
CA SER A 265 -4.69 13.26 -9.16
C SER A 265 -4.42 14.73 -8.78
N VAL A 266 -3.50 14.97 -7.83
CA VAL A 266 -3.08 16.34 -7.47
C VAL A 266 -2.47 17.06 -8.69
N VAL A 267 -1.54 16.40 -9.40
CA VAL A 267 -0.90 16.95 -10.60
C VAL A 267 -1.94 17.33 -11.66
N SER A 268 -2.87 16.42 -11.93
CA SER A 268 -3.95 16.69 -12.91
C SER A 268 -4.82 17.89 -12.51
N ARG A 269 -5.13 18.03 -11.22
CA ARG A 269 -5.92 19.16 -10.72
C ARG A 269 -5.15 20.47 -10.75
N VAL A 270 -3.87 20.46 -10.36
CA VAL A 270 -3.00 21.64 -10.47
C VAL A 270 -2.92 22.11 -11.90
N GLN A 271 -2.81 21.19 -12.87
CA GLN A 271 -2.82 21.55 -14.29
C GLN A 271 -4.16 22.13 -14.74
N LEU A 272 -5.28 21.55 -14.31
CA LEU A 272 -6.63 22.00 -14.69
C LEU A 272 -7.02 23.34 -14.03
N GLU A 273 -6.71 23.50 -12.75
CA GLU A 273 -7.18 24.63 -11.95
C GLU A 273 -6.22 25.84 -11.98
N LEU A 274 -4.90 25.57 -12.06
CA LEU A 274 -3.85 26.59 -12.00
C LEU A 274 -3.11 26.79 -13.34
N GLY A 275 -3.35 25.92 -14.33
CA GLY A 275 -2.67 25.99 -15.64
C GLY A 275 -1.19 25.61 -15.59
N LEU A 276 -0.71 25.02 -14.47
CA LEU A 276 0.71 24.69 -14.26
C LEU A 276 0.98 23.25 -14.68
N SER A 277 1.90 23.05 -15.63
CA SER A 277 2.34 21.72 -16.07
C SER A 277 3.45 21.21 -15.16
N LEU A 278 3.22 20.07 -14.51
CA LEU A 278 4.20 19.42 -13.62
C LEU A 278 4.12 17.90 -13.73
N THR A 279 5.13 17.23 -13.22
CA THR A 279 5.17 15.77 -13.16
C THR A 279 4.89 15.28 -11.75
N PRO A 280 4.32 14.07 -11.57
CA PRO A 280 4.09 13.49 -10.24
C PRO A 280 5.35 13.37 -9.39
N GLN A 281 6.53 13.23 -10.02
CA GLN A 281 7.82 13.19 -9.35
C GLN A 281 8.07 14.39 -8.43
N LEU A 282 7.50 15.55 -8.76
CA LEU A 282 7.67 16.75 -7.96
C LEU A 282 7.14 16.60 -6.54
N ILE A 283 6.00 15.92 -6.34
CA ILE A 283 5.45 15.66 -5.00
C ILE A 283 6.34 14.69 -4.21
N PHE A 284 7.01 13.75 -4.88
CA PHE A 284 7.95 12.84 -4.22
C PHE A 284 9.22 13.56 -3.77
N GLN A 285 9.69 14.52 -4.55
CA GLN A 285 10.89 15.32 -4.23
C GLN A 285 10.59 16.43 -3.21
N HIS A 286 9.38 16.99 -3.24
CA HIS A 286 8.91 18.09 -2.40
C HIS A 286 7.61 17.71 -1.69
N PRO A 287 7.65 16.79 -0.72
CA PRO A 287 6.45 16.17 -0.18
C PRO A 287 5.69 17.02 0.85
N THR A 288 6.23 18.15 1.31
CA THR A 288 5.46 19.10 2.15
C THR A 288 4.77 20.14 1.29
N LEU A 289 3.61 20.63 1.75
CA LEU A 289 2.86 21.65 1.02
C LEU A 289 3.71 22.90 0.74
N ALA A 290 4.51 23.35 1.72
CA ALA A 290 5.39 24.50 1.56
C ALA A 290 6.46 24.28 0.49
N SER A 291 7.19 23.15 0.54
CA SER A 291 8.24 22.85 -0.45
C SER A 291 7.67 22.65 -1.85
N PHE A 292 6.48 22.03 -1.96
CA PHE A 292 5.80 21.86 -3.23
C PHE A 292 5.34 23.20 -3.83
N ALA A 293 4.75 24.08 -3.01
CA ALA A 293 4.35 25.43 -3.42
C ALA A 293 5.54 26.29 -3.86
N GLU A 294 6.65 26.21 -3.13
CA GLU A 294 7.88 26.94 -3.47
C GLU A 294 8.42 26.54 -4.84
N GLN A 295 8.48 25.26 -5.13
CA GLN A 295 8.95 24.76 -6.45
C GLN A 295 8.02 25.19 -7.58
N LEU A 296 6.71 25.17 -7.36
CA LEU A 296 5.75 25.67 -8.35
C LEU A 296 5.87 27.18 -8.58
N ALA A 297 6.08 27.96 -7.53
CA ALA A 297 6.30 29.40 -7.64
C ALA A 297 7.57 29.72 -8.45
N GLN A 298 8.65 28.95 -8.25
CA GLN A 298 9.89 29.10 -9.03
C GLN A 298 9.71 28.69 -10.50
N ALA A 299 8.94 27.63 -10.77
CA ALA A 299 8.67 27.18 -12.14
C ALA A 299 7.71 28.10 -12.92
N SER A 300 6.85 28.84 -12.21
CA SER A 300 5.90 29.79 -12.77
C SER A 300 6.41 31.22 -12.84
N ALA A 301 7.58 31.50 -12.27
CA ALA A 301 8.22 32.82 -12.46
C ALA A 301 8.51 33.03 -13.96
N PRO A 302 8.14 34.18 -14.56
CA PRO A 302 8.42 34.45 -15.95
C PRO A 302 9.92 34.30 -16.18
N ALA A 303 10.28 33.54 -17.24
CA ALA A 303 11.68 33.34 -17.61
C ALA A 303 12.37 34.70 -17.59
N ASP A 304 13.48 34.79 -16.85
CA ASP A 304 14.21 36.00 -16.54
C ASP A 304 14.29 36.89 -17.77
N THR A 305 13.85 38.14 -17.67
CA THR A 305 13.88 39.14 -18.76
C THR A 305 15.29 39.24 -19.38
N GLN A 306 16.32 38.87 -18.62
CA GLN A 306 17.70 38.74 -19.12
C GLN A 306 17.90 37.54 -20.08
N THR A 307 17.21 36.44 -19.88
CA THR A 307 17.31 35.29 -20.78
C THR A 307 16.57 35.56 -22.10
N LEU A 308 15.41 36.22 -22.03
CA LEU A 308 14.65 36.64 -23.22
C LEU A 308 15.41 37.74 -24.00
N SER A 309 16.06 38.69 -23.31
CA SER A 309 16.91 39.72 -23.90
C SER A 309 18.16 39.14 -24.57
N LYS A 310 18.78 38.11 -23.98
CA LYS A 310 19.91 37.38 -24.61
C LYS A 310 19.50 36.54 -25.80
N LEU A 311 18.31 35.93 -25.76
CA LEU A 311 17.77 35.19 -26.91
C LEU A 311 17.40 36.14 -28.05
N SER A 312 16.81 37.31 -27.74
CA SER A 312 16.52 38.35 -28.72
C SER A 312 17.79 38.87 -29.38
N ALA A 313 18.82 39.16 -28.57
CA ALA A 313 20.12 39.63 -29.08
C ALA A 313 20.81 38.57 -29.97
N LEU A 314 20.71 37.27 -29.64
CA LEU A 314 21.21 36.15 -30.45
C LEU A 314 20.42 35.97 -31.77
N LEU A 315 19.12 36.21 -31.75
CA LEU A 315 18.28 36.15 -32.95
C LEU A 315 18.58 37.31 -33.86
N ASP A 316 18.77 38.52 -33.32
CA ASP A 316 19.17 39.72 -34.09
C ASP A 316 20.57 39.53 -34.73
N GLU A 317 21.54 38.91 -34.04
CA GLU A 317 22.84 38.55 -34.62
C GLU A 317 22.76 37.48 -35.73
N MET A 318 21.75 36.60 -35.71
CA MET A 318 21.56 35.58 -36.74
C MET A 318 20.81 36.09 -38.00
N GLU A 319 20.11 37.23 -37.90
CA GLU A 319 19.43 37.84 -39.06
C GLU A 319 20.37 38.82 -39.81
N GLU A 320 21.53 39.18 -39.28
CA GLU A 320 22.53 40.04 -39.94
C GLU A 320 23.60 39.28 -40.75
N VAL A 321 23.52 37.94 -40.89
CA VAL A 321 24.40 37.10 -41.69
C VAL A 321 23.62 36.51 -42.87
#